data_b64c309da9ea3f0a63e68f9c6478e765
#
_entry.id   b64c309da9ea3f0a63e68f9c6478e765
#
_cell.length_a   1.000
_cell.length_b   1.000
_cell.length_c   1.000
_cell.angle_alpha   90.00
_cell.angle_beta   90.00
_cell.angle_gamma   90.00
#
_symmetry.space_group_name_H-M   'P 1'
#
loop_
_entity.id
_entity.type
_entity.pdbx_description
1 polymer ?
#
loop_
_entity_poly.entity_id
_entity_poly.type
_entity_poly.pdbx_seq_one_letter_code
_entity_poly.pdbx_strand_id
1 'polypeptide(L)'
;SMRFHLDLSKYLNVKKIPILYAEHHLSHTLSTLYYYNEFPCVSVVVDGYGDKYCTSIHHVKSHNEIINVWSSEYPNSLGLFYSAITDFLGFAVNEGEYKMMGLASFGEPKYYDVLSKSIKFENNKLEIDTKYYDYVRRTDRSYSDLLTKELGVKPRRPDIPFEVGTDDFKIYANVAASAQKLLEDLLFAIFKHANDLTGEKNFLFSGGVAMNSSAVRKTADLDFIEKLNLPPSPGDSGAAIGAAYYGFINKNDKAISKNNLSKNIFPGIIKSNEEFYDLVFDKIAGDNNSIEKTAEVISQDQIIATCFSNIETGPRALGHRSLICNAHKAELIKVLS
;
A
#
# COMPACT_ATOMS: atom_id res chain seq x y z
N SER A 1 21.82 -13.38 -5.07
CA SER A 1 21.91 -14.57 -5.72
C SER A 1 22.79 -15.66 -5.10
N MET A 2 24.02 -15.98 -5.55
CA MET A 2 24.83 -17.09 -5.00
C MET A 2 25.16 -16.90 -3.52
N ARG A 3 25.46 -15.68 -3.06
CA ARG A 3 25.73 -15.36 -1.65
C ARG A 3 24.49 -15.58 -0.79
N PHE A 4 23.32 -15.14 -1.22
CA PHE A 4 22.05 -15.38 -0.52
C PHE A 4 21.76 -16.88 -0.36
N HIS A 5 22.04 -17.69 -1.39
CA HIS A 5 21.87 -19.13 -1.35
C HIS A 5 22.78 -19.80 -0.31
N LEU A 6 24.04 -19.37 -0.25
CA LEU A 6 25.00 -19.86 0.74
C LEU A 6 24.63 -19.46 2.17
N ASP A 7 24.18 -18.23 2.36
CA ASP A 7 23.76 -17.71 3.67
C ASP A 7 22.49 -18.41 4.15
N LEU A 8 21.48 -18.60 3.28
CA LEU A 8 20.26 -19.32 3.60
C LEU A 8 20.54 -20.81 3.94
N SER A 9 21.39 -21.47 3.17
CA SER A 9 21.78 -22.86 3.41
C SER A 9 22.49 -23.02 4.76
N LYS A 10 23.33 -22.05 5.13
CA LYS A 10 24.01 -21.97 6.41
C LYS A 10 23.04 -21.76 7.56
N TYR A 11 22.12 -20.80 7.42
CA TYR A 11 21.13 -20.46 8.42
C TYR A 11 20.17 -21.62 8.71
N LEU A 12 19.72 -22.33 7.67
CA LEU A 12 18.80 -23.47 7.80
C LEU A 12 19.53 -24.80 8.05
N ASN A 13 20.85 -24.80 8.10
CA ASN A 13 21.69 -26.03 8.29
C ASN A 13 21.38 -27.14 7.27
N VAL A 14 21.13 -26.75 5.99
CA VAL A 14 20.77 -27.67 4.90
C VAL A 14 21.78 -27.57 3.77
N LYS A 15 22.32 -28.71 3.31
CA LYS A 15 23.39 -28.76 2.31
C LYS A 15 22.99 -28.33 0.91
N LYS A 16 21.72 -28.53 0.51
CA LYS A 16 21.15 -28.08 -0.78
C LYS A 16 19.66 -27.83 -0.63
N ILE A 17 19.24 -26.61 -0.90
CA ILE A 17 17.83 -26.22 -0.96
C ILE A 17 17.53 -25.83 -2.41
N PRO A 18 16.56 -26.43 -3.08
CA PRO A 18 16.09 -25.93 -4.36
C PRO A 18 15.45 -24.55 -4.16
N ILE A 19 15.89 -23.55 -4.93
CA ILE A 19 15.37 -22.20 -4.89
C ILE A 19 14.56 -21.96 -6.15
N LEU A 20 13.31 -21.54 -6.00
CA LEU A 20 12.47 -21.01 -7.05
C LEU A 20 12.42 -19.49 -6.92
N TYR A 21 12.60 -18.80 -8.02
CA TYR A 21 12.44 -17.36 -8.10
C TYR A 21 11.07 -17.04 -8.68
N ALA A 22 10.23 -16.34 -7.91
CA ALA A 22 9.03 -15.71 -8.41
C ALA A 22 9.37 -14.26 -8.76
N GLU A 23 8.96 -13.81 -9.95
CA GLU A 23 9.07 -12.42 -10.35
C GLU A 23 8.25 -11.54 -9.38
N HIS A 24 8.73 -10.32 -9.09
CA HIS A 24 8.18 -9.47 -8.05
C HIS A 24 6.68 -9.15 -8.25
N HIS A 25 6.30 -8.67 -9.44
CA HIS A 25 4.90 -8.34 -9.74
C HIS A 25 4.02 -9.58 -9.87
N LEU A 26 4.58 -10.70 -10.32
CA LEU A 26 3.88 -11.98 -10.26
C LEU A 26 3.61 -12.40 -8.81
N SER A 27 4.55 -12.15 -7.90
CA SER A 27 4.37 -12.43 -6.47
C SER A 27 3.25 -11.57 -5.87
N HIS A 28 3.14 -10.29 -6.24
CA HIS A 28 2.00 -9.44 -5.85
C HIS A 28 0.66 -9.98 -6.39
N THR A 29 0.61 -10.37 -7.65
CA THR A 29 -0.59 -10.98 -8.25
C THR A 29 -1.00 -12.26 -7.50
N LEU A 30 -0.04 -13.14 -7.25
CA LEU A 30 -0.27 -14.41 -6.56
C LEU A 30 -0.65 -14.22 -5.09
N SER A 31 -0.14 -13.19 -4.42
CA SER A 31 -0.55 -12.86 -3.05
C SER A 31 -2.04 -12.54 -2.98
N THR A 32 -2.57 -11.82 -3.97
CA THR A 32 -4.00 -11.50 -4.05
C THR A 32 -4.82 -12.74 -4.40
N LEU A 33 -4.36 -13.55 -5.37
CA LEU A 33 -4.99 -14.80 -5.77
C LEU A 33 -5.06 -15.82 -4.63
N TYR A 34 -4.12 -15.81 -3.70
CA TYR A 34 -4.16 -16.66 -2.52
C TYR A 34 -5.43 -16.43 -1.69
N TYR A 35 -5.89 -15.17 -1.58
CA TYR A 35 -7.11 -14.82 -0.85
C TYR A 35 -8.37 -14.85 -1.73
N TYR A 36 -8.24 -14.51 -3.02
CA TYR A 36 -9.37 -14.29 -3.94
C TYR A 36 -9.20 -15.14 -5.21
N ASN A 37 -9.62 -16.39 -5.11
CA ASN A 37 -9.49 -17.40 -6.15
C ASN A 37 -10.73 -17.40 -7.05
N GLU A 38 -10.90 -16.34 -7.86
CA GLU A 38 -12.00 -16.21 -8.84
C GLU A 38 -11.42 -15.90 -10.22
N PHE A 39 -11.82 -16.67 -11.24
CA PHE A 39 -11.33 -16.59 -12.61
C PHE A 39 -12.48 -16.52 -13.62
N PRO A 40 -12.28 -15.89 -14.79
CA PRO A 40 -11.13 -15.05 -15.11
C PRO A 40 -11.12 -13.74 -14.35
N CYS A 41 -9.94 -13.10 -14.25
CA CYS A 41 -9.80 -11.78 -13.63
C CYS A 41 -8.58 -11.05 -14.21
N VAL A 42 -8.47 -9.75 -13.90
CA VAL A 42 -7.29 -8.95 -14.25
C VAL A 42 -6.60 -8.47 -12.98
N SER A 43 -5.29 -8.66 -12.90
CA SER A 43 -4.48 -8.13 -11.80
C SER A 43 -3.74 -6.88 -12.25
N VAL A 44 -3.92 -5.81 -11.51
CA VAL A 44 -3.17 -4.55 -11.66
C VAL A 44 -2.23 -4.44 -10.46
N VAL A 45 -0.94 -4.41 -10.74
CA VAL A 45 0.11 -4.21 -9.74
C VAL A 45 0.72 -2.84 -9.96
N VAL A 46 0.67 -1.97 -8.95
CA VAL A 46 1.27 -0.63 -9.00
C VAL A 46 2.17 -0.44 -7.80
N ASP A 47 3.45 -0.32 -8.06
CA ASP A 47 4.46 -0.28 -7.02
C ASP A 47 5.47 0.86 -7.23
N GLY A 48 6.41 0.99 -6.30
CA GLY A 48 7.57 1.85 -6.48
C GLY A 48 8.49 1.29 -7.54
N TYR A 49 9.04 0.11 -7.30
CA TYR A 49 9.94 -0.61 -8.21
C TYR A 49 10.12 -2.06 -7.74
N GLY A 50 9.98 -3.00 -8.64
CA GLY A 50 10.21 -4.41 -8.37
C GLY A 50 10.84 -5.13 -9.55
N ASP A 51 12.04 -5.68 -9.38
CA ASP A 51 12.85 -6.34 -10.41
C ASP A 51 13.05 -5.45 -11.67
N LYS A 52 12.05 -5.35 -12.51
CA LYS A 52 12.06 -4.61 -13.77
C LYS A 52 10.90 -3.61 -13.87
N TYR A 53 9.77 -3.96 -13.28
CA TYR A 53 8.53 -3.25 -13.48
C TYR A 53 8.19 -2.32 -12.30
N CYS A 54 7.49 -1.24 -12.61
CA CYS A 54 6.86 -0.34 -11.65
C CYS A 54 5.34 -0.49 -11.65
N THR A 55 4.80 -0.87 -12.81
CA THR A 55 3.38 -1.20 -12.96
C THR A 55 3.26 -2.38 -13.91
N SER A 56 2.35 -3.30 -13.63
CA SER A 56 2.02 -4.40 -14.55
C SER A 56 0.54 -4.74 -14.54
N ILE A 57 0.06 -5.23 -15.65
CA ILE A 57 -1.30 -5.75 -15.85
C ILE A 57 -1.17 -7.20 -16.26
N HIS A 58 -1.75 -8.10 -15.46
CA HIS A 58 -1.78 -9.52 -15.77
C HIS A 58 -3.22 -9.96 -16.05
N HIS A 59 -3.44 -10.58 -17.21
CA HIS A 59 -4.67 -11.32 -17.48
C HIS A 59 -4.55 -12.70 -16.84
N VAL A 60 -5.42 -13.00 -15.90
CA VAL A 60 -5.37 -14.21 -15.08
C VAL A 60 -6.55 -15.09 -15.45
N LYS A 61 -6.30 -16.10 -16.28
CA LYS A 61 -7.33 -17.05 -16.71
C LYS A 61 -7.46 -18.25 -15.78
N SER A 62 -6.35 -18.61 -15.13
CA SER A 62 -6.28 -19.66 -14.12
C SER A 62 -5.03 -19.49 -13.26
N HIS A 63 -4.82 -20.31 -12.24
CA HIS A 63 -3.58 -20.31 -11.45
C HIS A 63 -2.32 -20.56 -12.26
N ASN A 64 -2.43 -21.31 -13.36
CA ASN A 64 -1.31 -21.70 -14.21
C ASN A 64 -1.24 -20.88 -15.51
N GLU A 65 -2.22 -20.01 -15.75
CA GLU A 65 -2.27 -19.16 -16.95
C GLU A 65 -2.43 -17.70 -16.53
N ILE A 66 -1.28 -17.10 -16.17
CA ILE A 66 -1.13 -15.68 -15.81
C ILE A 66 -0.26 -15.03 -16.86
N ILE A 67 -0.83 -14.12 -17.64
CA ILE A 67 -0.19 -13.49 -18.79
C ILE A 67 0.02 -12.02 -18.49
N ASN A 68 1.28 -11.57 -18.50
CA ASN A 68 1.56 -10.12 -18.47
C ASN A 68 1.18 -9.52 -19.83
N VAL A 69 0.13 -8.70 -19.85
CA VAL A 69 -0.41 -8.08 -21.06
C VAL A 69 0.05 -6.65 -21.27
N TRP A 70 0.55 -6.00 -20.22
CA TRP A 70 1.12 -4.66 -20.26
C TRP A 70 1.98 -4.40 -19.03
N SER A 71 3.01 -3.56 -19.19
CA SER A 71 3.84 -3.12 -18.06
C SER A 71 4.53 -1.78 -18.31
N SER A 72 4.83 -1.07 -17.24
CA SER A 72 5.68 0.11 -17.21
C SER A 72 6.95 -0.21 -16.45
N GLU A 73 8.10 0.14 -17.03
CA GLU A 73 9.42 -0.11 -16.46
C GLU A 73 9.97 1.15 -15.77
N TYR A 74 10.92 0.94 -14.87
CA TYR A 74 11.70 2.03 -14.30
C TYR A 74 12.33 2.88 -15.43
N PRO A 75 12.31 4.23 -15.31
CA PRO A 75 11.93 5.04 -14.17
C PRO A 75 10.45 5.45 -14.11
N ASN A 76 9.59 4.94 -15.00
CA ASN A 76 8.19 5.37 -15.14
C ASN A 76 7.33 4.74 -14.04
N SER A 77 7.42 5.29 -12.84
CA SER A 77 6.79 4.75 -11.63
C SER A 77 5.82 5.73 -11.00
N LEU A 78 4.56 5.32 -10.90
CA LEU A 78 3.54 6.06 -10.18
C LEU A 78 3.80 6.05 -8.65
N GLY A 79 4.34 4.94 -8.13
CA GLY A 79 4.73 4.85 -6.73
C GLY A 79 5.88 5.79 -6.39
N LEU A 80 6.96 5.81 -7.19
CA LEU A 80 8.09 6.72 -6.97
C LEU A 80 7.73 8.20 -7.18
N PHE A 81 6.80 8.51 -8.10
CA PHE A 81 6.20 9.84 -8.18
C PHE A 81 5.59 10.26 -6.85
N TYR A 82 4.75 9.39 -6.26
CA TYR A 82 4.07 9.68 -5.00
C TYR A 82 5.07 9.81 -3.84
N SER A 83 6.08 8.93 -3.79
CA SER A 83 7.16 9.00 -2.81
C SER A 83 8.01 10.27 -2.95
N ALA A 84 8.23 10.76 -4.18
CA ALA A 84 8.98 12.01 -4.38
C ALA A 84 8.23 13.24 -3.84
N ILE A 85 6.90 13.28 -3.96
CA ILE A 85 6.10 14.34 -3.35
C ILE A 85 6.02 14.15 -1.83
N THR A 86 6.00 12.92 -1.33
CA THR A 86 6.10 12.60 0.10
C THR A 86 7.38 13.18 0.69
N ASP A 87 8.53 12.99 0.04
CA ASP A 87 9.82 13.57 0.40
C ASP A 87 9.81 15.12 0.34
N PHE A 88 9.25 15.70 -0.73
CA PHE A 88 9.09 17.15 -0.87
C PHE A 88 8.31 17.76 0.30
N LEU A 89 7.31 17.03 0.80
CA LEU A 89 6.50 17.41 1.95
C LEU A 89 7.19 17.10 3.29
N GLY A 90 8.46 16.65 3.27
CA GLY A 90 9.29 16.39 4.44
C GLY A 90 8.82 15.20 5.27
N PHE A 91 8.16 14.23 4.66
CA PHE A 91 7.86 12.93 5.25
C PHE A 91 8.89 11.89 4.80
N ALA A 92 9.17 10.91 5.66
CA ALA A 92 10.08 9.81 5.32
C ALA A 92 9.51 8.96 4.18
N VAL A 93 10.30 8.74 3.14
CA VAL A 93 9.93 7.87 2.01
C VAL A 93 9.80 6.42 2.50
N ASN A 94 8.83 5.68 1.96
CA ASN A 94 8.40 4.32 2.32
C ASN A 94 7.72 4.20 3.70
N GLU A 95 7.61 5.30 4.45
CA GLU A 95 6.97 5.33 5.76
C GLU A 95 5.95 6.47 5.91
N GLY A 96 6.02 7.48 5.05
CA GLY A 96 5.25 8.72 5.19
C GLY A 96 4.16 8.94 4.14
N GLU A 97 4.00 8.04 3.17
CA GLU A 97 3.01 8.16 2.10
C GLU A 97 1.58 8.25 2.65
N TYR A 98 1.29 7.54 3.74
CA TYR A 98 -0.02 7.63 4.40
C TYR A 98 -0.26 8.98 5.07
N LYS A 99 0.81 9.66 5.53
CA LYS A 99 0.72 11.03 6.10
C LYS A 99 0.40 12.03 4.99
N MET A 100 1.05 11.89 3.84
CA MET A 100 0.73 12.70 2.66
C MET A 100 -0.71 12.46 2.20
N MET A 101 -1.19 11.22 2.14
CA MET A 101 -2.58 10.88 1.84
C MET A 101 -3.55 11.56 2.81
N GLY A 102 -3.24 11.54 4.12
CA GLY A 102 -4.02 12.23 5.15
C GLY A 102 -4.01 13.75 4.94
N LEU A 103 -2.85 14.35 4.69
CA LEU A 103 -2.69 15.78 4.45
C LEU A 103 -3.48 16.26 3.23
N ALA A 104 -3.58 15.43 2.19
CA ALA A 104 -4.32 15.76 0.97
C ALA A 104 -5.81 16.09 1.24
N SER A 105 -6.40 15.52 2.29
CA SER A 105 -7.80 15.77 2.66
C SER A 105 -8.07 17.20 3.16
N PHE A 106 -7.04 17.96 3.51
CA PHE A 106 -7.13 19.35 3.97
C PHE A 106 -6.84 20.37 2.87
N GLY A 107 -6.48 19.92 1.65
CA GLY A 107 -6.07 20.78 0.53
C GLY A 107 -7.01 20.76 -0.63
N GLU A 108 -6.71 21.64 -1.59
CA GLU A 108 -7.32 21.73 -2.91
C GLU A 108 -6.24 21.44 -3.97
N PRO A 109 -6.55 20.83 -5.13
CA PRO A 109 -5.57 20.42 -6.12
C PRO A 109 -5.03 21.60 -6.97
N LYS A 110 -4.52 22.65 -6.34
CA LYS A 110 -4.06 23.89 -6.99
C LYS A 110 -2.79 23.75 -7.83
N TYR A 111 -2.01 22.69 -7.59
CA TYR A 111 -0.76 22.41 -8.29
C TYR A 111 -0.89 21.25 -9.29
N TYR A 112 -2.12 20.81 -9.57
CA TYR A 112 -2.40 19.71 -10.48
C TYR A 112 -1.75 19.90 -11.85
N ASP A 113 -1.95 21.06 -12.47
CA ASP A 113 -1.42 21.37 -13.81
C ASP A 113 0.10 21.40 -13.87
N VAL A 114 0.76 21.73 -12.76
CA VAL A 114 2.23 21.66 -12.65
C VAL A 114 2.68 20.21 -12.57
N LEU A 115 2.09 19.42 -11.70
CA LEU A 115 2.46 18.02 -11.50
C LEU A 115 2.15 17.16 -12.72
N SER A 116 1.05 17.42 -13.44
CA SER A 116 0.66 16.68 -14.63
C SER A 116 1.62 16.85 -15.81
N LYS A 117 2.48 17.89 -15.81
CA LYS A 117 3.58 18.01 -16.76
C LYS A 117 4.68 16.98 -16.53
N SER A 118 4.82 16.49 -15.31
CA SER A 118 5.92 15.63 -14.89
C SER A 118 5.64 14.13 -15.04
N ILE A 119 4.37 13.74 -15.06
CA ILE A 119 3.92 12.35 -15.23
C ILE A 119 2.58 12.31 -15.94
N LYS A 120 2.43 11.40 -16.89
CA LYS A 120 1.21 11.24 -17.68
C LYS A 120 1.03 9.80 -18.16
N PHE A 121 -0.21 9.44 -18.44
CA PHE A 121 -0.57 8.20 -19.13
C PHE A 121 -1.21 8.54 -20.46
N GLU A 122 -0.46 8.40 -21.53
CA GLU A 122 -0.90 8.74 -22.89
C GLU A 122 -0.47 7.63 -23.87
N ASN A 123 -1.29 7.36 -24.88
CA ASN A 123 -1.01 6.33 -25.88
C ASN A 123 -0.66 4.96 -25.27
N ASN A 124 -1.34 4.62 -24.18
CA ASN A 124 -1.12 3.39 -23.40
C ASN A 124 0.30 3.28 -22.81
N LYS A 125 0.94 4.40 -22.50
CA LYS A 125 2.23 4.46 -21.85
C LYS A 125 2.18 5.37 -20.65
N LEU A 126 2.75 4.92 -19.55
CA LEU A 126 3.06 5.74 -18.39
C LEU A 126 4.44 6.35 -18.62
N GLU A 127 4.52 7.66 -18.64
CA GLU A 127 5.77 8.39 -18.89
C GLU A 127 6.03 9.40 -17.78
N ILE A 128 7.25 9.40 -17.27
CA ILE A 128 7.76 10.38 -16.31
C ILE A 128 8.85 11.23 -16.96
N ASP A 129 8.73 12.56 -16.84
CA ASP A 129 9.85 13.45 -17.13
C ASP A 129 10.81 13.45 -15.93
N THR A 130 11.89 12.70 -16.05
CA THR A 130 12.92 12.52 -15.01
C THR A 130 13.65 13.81 -14.64
N LYS A 131 13.42 14.93 -15.34
CA LYS A 131 13.95 16.24 -14.93
C LYS A 131 13.32 16.76 -13.64
N TYR A 132 12.08 16.34 -13.35
CA TYR A 132 11.38 16.74 -12.14
C TYR A 132 11.78 15.91 -10.92
N TYR A 133 12.48 14.77 -11.10
CA TYR A 133 12.73 13.79 -10.04
C TYR A 133 14.19 13.37 -9.96
N ASP A 134 14.75 13.44 -8.75
CA ASP A 134 16.13 13.08 -8.49
C ASP A 134 16.33 11.62 -8.06
N TYR A 135 15.29 10.85 -7.75
CA TYR A 135 15.41 9.43 -7.37
C TYR A 135 16.15 8.56 -8.41
N VAL A 136 16.24 9.03 -9.65
CA VAL A 136 17.02 8.38 -10.72
C VAL A 136 18.53 8.59 -10.55
N ARG A 137 18.95 9.63 -9.82
CA ARG A 137 20.35 10.11 -9.77
C ARG A 137 20.89 10.22 -8.35
N ARG A 138 20.04 10.31 -7.34
CA ARG A 138 20.38 10.61 -5.95
C ARG A 138 19.65 9.64 -4.99
N THR A 139 20.26 9.47 -3.81
CA THR A 139 19.69 8.65 -2.74
C THR A 139 19.27 9.48 -1.52
N ASP A 140 19.65 10.76 -1.49
CA ASP A 140 19.39 11.67 -0.37
C ASP A 140 18.16 12.57 -0.59
N ARG A 141 17.63 12.59 -1.82
CA ARG A 141 16.49 13.42 -2.20
C ARG A 141 15.81 12.84 -3.44
N SER A 142 14.48 12.80 -3.43
CA SER A 142 13.68 12.20 -4.53
C SER A 142 13.15 13.24 -5.53
N TYR A 143 13.00 14.49 -5.16
CA TYR A 143 12.54 15.61 -5.99
C TYR A 143 13.70 16.48 -6.50
N SER A 144 13.52 17.16 -7.64
CA SER A 144 14.54 18.03 -8.22
C SER A 144 14.32 19.53 -7.91
N ASP A 145 15.34 20.34 -8.21
CA ASP A 145 15.21 21.81 -8.12
C ASP A 145 14.22 22.35 -9.17
N LEU A 146 14.06 21.66 -10.31
CA LEU A 146 13.04 22.01 -11.30
C LEU A 146 11.63 21.88 -10.74
N LEU A 147 11.33 20.78 -10.05
CA LEU A 147 10.02 20.58 -9.41
C LEU A 147 9.76 21.68 -8.39
N THR A 148 10.74 22.00 -7.55
CA THR A 148 10.64 23.09 -6.57
C THR A 148 10.34 24.44 -7.23
N LYS A 149 11.03 24.75 -8.34
CA LYS A 149 10.84 25.98 -9.11
C LYS A 149 9.45 26.07 -9.74
N GLU A 150 9.00 25.00 -10.38
CA GLU A 150 7.71 24.96 -11.07
C GLU A 150 6.53 25.02 -10.09
N LEU A 151 6.65 24.39 -8.92
CA LEU A 151 5.66 24.49 -7.85
C LEU A 151 5.64 25.91 -7.23
N GLY A 152 6.76 26.65 -7.26
CA GLY A 152 6.89 27.92 -6.56
C GLY A 152 6.77 27.79 -5.04
N VAL A 153 6.92 26.58 -4.51
CA VAL A 153 6.84 26.22 -3.10
C VAL A 153 8.16 25.65 -2.64
N LYS A 154 8.65 26.07 -1.47
CA LYS A 154 9.86 25.48 -0.89
C LYS A 154 9.54 24.10 -0.30
N PRO A 155 10.46 23.12 -0.41
CA PRO A 155 10.29 21.84 0.26
C PRO A 155 10.12 22.05 1.77
N ARG A 156 9.23 21.27 2.39
CA ARG A 156 9.01 21.35 3.84
C ARG A 156 10.19 20.74 4.58
N ARG A 157 10.59 21.40 5.64
CA ARG A 157 11.61 20.90 6.55
C ARG A 157 10.98 19.93 7.55
N PRO A 158 11.51 18.70 7.70
CA PRO A 158 10.95 17.68 8.61
C PRO A 158 10.91 18.11 10.09
N ASP A 159 11.89 18.96 10.50
CA ASP A 159 12.05 19.47 11.86
C ASP A 159 11.03 20.57 12.25
N ILE A 160 10.27 21.09 11.27
CA ILE A 160 9.21 22.06 11.52
C ILE A 160 7.87 21.35 11.63
N PRO A 161 7.20 21.36 12.81
CA PRO A 161 5.89 20.79 12.98
C PRO A 161 4.85 21.40 12.03
N PHE A 162 3.88 20.60 11.58
CA PHE A 162 2.69 21.15 10.93
C PHE A 162 1.80 21.83 11.96
N GLU A 163 1.47 23.07 11.69
CA GLU A 163 0.52 23.82 12.48
C GLU A 163 -0.78 23.98 11.68
N VAL A 164 -1.79 23.19 12.02
CA VAL A 164 -3.07 23.14 11.31
C VAL A 164 -3.74 24.53 11.34
N GLY A 165 -4.17 25.00 10.17
CA GLY A 165 -4.84 26.29 10.01
C GLY A 165 -3.92 27.44 9.61
N THR A 166 -2.60 27.22 9.53
CA THR A 166 -1.66 28.21 9.00
C THR A 166 -1.66 28.24 7.47
N ASP A 167 -1.16 29.32 6.88
CA ASP A 167 -1.02 29.44 5.42
C ASP A 167 -0.01 28.42 4.88
N ASP A 168 1.08 28.17 5.58
CA ASP A 168 2.07 27.15 5.22
C ASP A 168 1.45 25.76 5.21
N PHE A 169 0.67 25.41 6.23
CA PHE A 169 -0.08 24.14 6.25
C PHE A 169 -0.97 23.99 5.02
N LYS A 170 -1.71 25.04 4.67
CA LYS A 170 -2.63 25.04 3.52
C LYS A 170 -1.89 24.89 2.19
N ILE A 171 -0.73 25.52 2.03
CA ILE A 171 0.12 25.38 0.84
C ILE A 171 0.55 23.91 0.66
N TYR A 172 1.09 23.29 1.71
CA TYR A 172 1.54 21.89 1.64
C TYR A 172 0.37 20.91 1.48
N ALA A 173 -0.78 21.19 2.11
CA ALA A 173 -1.99 20.41 1.89
C ALA A 173 -2.47 20.49 0.42
N ASN A 174 -2.36 21.66 -0.23
CA ASN A 174 -2.70 21.80 -1.64
C ASN A 174 -1.73 21.03 -2.56
N VAL A 175 -0.43 20.97 -2.24
CA VAL A 175 0.54 20.13 -2.98
C VAL A 175 0.16 18.66 -2.82
N ALA A 176 -0.12 18.21 -1.60
CA ALA A 176 -0.56 16.84 -1.31
C ALA A 176 -1.86 16.49 -2.04
N ALA A 177 -2.87 17.37 -2.00
CA ALA A 177 -4.14 17.18 -2.69
C ALA A 177 -3.97 17.09 -4.22
N SER A 178 -3.04 17.88 -4.77
CA SER A 178 -2.73 17.87 -6.21
C SER A 178 -2.09 16.54 -6.64
N ALA A 179 -1.13 16.04 -5.87
CA ALA A 179 -0.49 14.77 -6.14
C ALA A 179 -1.46 13.58 -5.93
N GLN A 180 -2.32 13.64 -4.90
CA GLN A 180 -3.34 12.64 -4.68
C GLN A 180 -4.34 12.58 -5.84
N LYS A 181 -4.82 13.73 -6.31
CA LYS A 181 -5.74 13.81 -7.46
C LYS A 181 -5.10 13.24 -8.73
N LEU A 182 -3.83 13.58 -8.99
CA LEU A 182 -3.11 13.08 -10.15
C LEU A 182 -2.86 11.57 -10.07
N LEU A 183 -2.51 11.04 -8.88
CA LEU A 183 -2.41 9.60 -8.63
C LEU A 183 -3.72 8.90 -8.99
N GLU A 184 -4.84 9.41 -8.52
CA GLU A 184 -6.18 8.85 -8.77
C GLU A 184 -6.54 8.85 -10.24
N ASP A 185 -6.28 9.94 -10.97
CA ASP A 185 -6.57 10.04 -12.40
C ASP A 185 -5.69 9.09 -13.24
N LEU A 186 -4.42 8.93 -12.87
CA LEU A 186 -3.52 8.00 -13.53
C LEU A 186 -3.88 6.55 -13.22
N LEU A 187 -4.31 6.23 -12.00
CA LEU A 187 -4.85 4.91 -11.65
C LEU A 187 -6.11 4.61 -12.46
N PHE A 188 -7.05 5.58 -12.56
CA PHE A 188 -8.23 5.43 -13.41
C PHE A 188 -7.85 5.04 -14.83
N ALA A 189 -6.89 5.75 -15.44
CA ALA A 189 -6.43 5.47 -16.80
C ALA A 189 -5.79 4.07 -16.92
N ILE A 190 -4.98 3.64 -15.93
CA ILE A 190 -4.37 2.31 -15.90
C ILE A 190 -5.42 1.21 -15.75
N PHE A 191 -6.40 1.37 -14.86
CA PHE A 191 -7.49 0.41 -14.69
C PHE A 191 -8.39 0.33 -15.90
N LYS A 192 -8.70 1.48 -16.54
CA LYS A 192 -9.44 1.51 -17.80
C LYS A 192 -8.69 0.78 -18.90
N HIS A 193 -7.39 1.00 -19.00
CA HIS A 193 -6.53 0.29 -19.95
C HIS A 193 -6.50 -1.22 -19.68
N ALA A 194 -6.47 -1.65 -18.42
CA ALA A 194 -6.54 -3.06 -18.05
C ALA A 194 -7.88 -3.71 -18.47
N ASN A 195 -9.00 -3.00 -18.30
CA ASN A 195 -10.30 -3.44 -18.78
C ASN A 195 -10.33 -3.53 -20.31
N ASP A 196 -9.79 -2.53 -21.02
CA ASP A 196 -9.76 -2.50 -22.49
C ASP A 196 -8.92 -3.64 -23.09
N LEU A 197 -7.84 -4.04 -22.41
CA LEU A 197 -6.97 -5.13 -22.85
C LEU A 197 -7.58 -6.52 -22.60
N THR A 198 -8.36 -6.69 -21.55
CA THR A 198 -8.77 -8.01 -21.07
C THR A 198 -10.28 -8.25 -21.15
N GLY A 199 -11.09 -7.21 -21.13
CA GLY A 199 -12.54 -7.28 -21.01
C GLY A 199 -13.03 -7.70 -19.62
N GLU A 200 -12.10 -7.91 -18.64
CA GLU A 200 -12.42 -8.42 -17.32
C GLU A 200 -12.96 -7.29 -16.42
N LYS A 201 -13.92 -7.65 -15.58
CA LYS A 201 -14.55 -6.76 -14.60
C LYS A 201 -14.23 -7.12 -13.14
N ASN A 202 -13.61 -8.29 -12.94
CA ASN A 202 -13.04 -8.72 -11.67
C ASN A 202 -11.59 -8.27 -11.61
N PHE A 203 -11.28 -7.35 -10.70
CA PHE A 203 -9.95 -6.79 -10.53
C PHE A 203 -9.29 -7.28 -9.25
N LEU A 204 -8.02 -7.57 -9.36
CA LEU A 204 -7.08 -7.73 -8.25
C LEU A 204 -6.16 -6.52 -8.24
N PHE A 205 -5.95 -5.90 -7.08
CA PHE A 205 -5.08 -4.74 -6.95
C PHE A 205 -4.05 -4.96 -5.84
N SER A 206 -2.77 -4.79 -6.15
CA SER A 206 -1.65 -4.95 -5.23
C SER A 206 -0.46 -4.06 -5.63
N GLY A 207 0.65 -4.15 -4.88
CA GLY A 207 1.77 -3.21 -4.91
C GLY A 207 1.60 -2.12 -3.85
N GLY A 208 2.66 -1.35 -3.58
CA GLY A 208 2.67 -0.33 -2.54
C GLY A 208 1.59 0.73 -2.70
N VAL A 209 1.23 1.09 -3.94
CA VAL A 209 0.17 2.08 -4.23
C VAL A 209 -1.22 1.59 -3.82
N ALA A 210 -1.45 0.29 -3.76
CA ALA A 210 -2.72 -0.28 -3.27
C ALA A 210 -2.96 -0.04 -1.77
N MET A 211 -1.97 0.46 -1.04
CA MET A 211 -2.14 0.93 0.34
C MET A 211 -2.77 2.33 0.43
N ASN A 212 -2.92 3.05 -0.68
CA ASN A 212 -3.60 4.34 -0.72
C ASN A 212 -5.13 4.14 -0.71
N SER A 213 -5.71 4.13 0.49
CA SER A 213 -7.14 3.83 0.68
C SER A 213 -8.07 4.83 -0.02
N SER A 214 -7.66 6.09 -0.16
CA SER A 214 -8.42 7.12 -0.89
C SER A 214 -8.52 6.76 -2.38
N ALA A 215 -7.39 6.42 -3.00
CA ALA A 215 -7.35 6.01 -4.40
C ALA A 215 -8.06 4.67 -4.64
N VAL A 216 -7.88 3.70 -3.73
CA VAL A 216 -8.59 2.41 -3.79
C VAL A 216 -10.09 2.59 -3.77
N ARG A 217 -10.61 3.43 -2.87
CA ARG A 217 -12.05 3.71 -2.78
C ARG A 217 -12.60 4.25 -4.10
N LYS A 218 -11.94 5.25 -4.70
CA LYS A 218 -12.37 5.84 -5.97
C LYS A 218 -12.24 4.88 -7.14
N THR A 219 -11.22 4.02 -7.12
CA THR A 219 -11.06 2.97 -8.12
C THR A 219 -12.19 1.94 -8.05
N ALA A 220 -12.61 1.56 -6.83
CA ALA A 220 -13.70 0.61 -6.65
C ALA A 220 -15.06 1.13 -7.16
N ASP A 221 -15.23 2.45 -7.26
CA ASP A 221 -16.47 3.09 -7.74
C ASP A 221 -16.52 3.24 -9.27
N LEU A 222 -15.53 2.72 -10.02
CA LEU A 222 -15.52 2.82 -11.50
C LEU A 222 -16.57 1.87 -12.10
N ASP A 223 -17.38 2.37 -13.02
CA ASP A 223 -18.55 1.69 -13.61
C ASP A 223 -18.22 0.34 -14.26
N PHE A 224 -17.00 0.16 -14.75
CA PHE A 224 -16.54 -1.09 -15.38
C PHE A 224 -15.97 -2.11 -14.38
N ILE A 225 -15.85 -1.78 -13.10
CA ILE A 225 -15.36 -2.67 -12.04
C ILE A 225 -16.55 -3.27 -11.30
N GLU A 226 -16.75 -4.58 -11.42
CA GLU A 226 -17.77 -5.30 -10.66
C GLU A 226 -17.24 -5.73 -9.29
N LYS A 227 -15.94 -6.11 -9.24
CA LYS A 227 -15.27 -6.48 -7.99
C LYS A 227 -13.84 -5.94 -8.01
N LEU A 228 -13.43 -5.32 -6.90
CA LEU A 228 -12.05 -4.95 -6.64
C LEU A 228 -11.57 -5.68 -5.37
N ASN A 229 -10.60 -6.55 -5.53
CA ASN A 229 -10.05 -7.38 -4.46
C ASN A 229 -8.61 -6.97 -4.15
N LEU A 230 -8.31 -6.76 -2.86
CA LEU A 230 -6.98 -6.46 -2.37
C LEU A 230 -6.56 -7.49 -1.33
N PRO A 231 -5.28 -7.91 -1.28
CA PRO A 231 -4.81 -8.76 -0.20
C PRO A 231 -4.71 -7.94 1.10
N PRO A 232 -4.74 -8.59 2.27
CA PRO A 232 -4.58 -7.89 3.56
C PRO A 232 -3.29 -7.08 3.66
N SER A 233 -2.25 -7.51 2.98
CA SER A 233 -0.96 -6.82 2.85
C SER A 233 -0.64 -6.60 1.37
N PRO A 234 -1.06 -5.47 0.76
CA PRO A 234 -0.88 -5.25 -0.67
C PRO A 234 0.56 -4.96 -1.10
N GLY A 235 1.38 -4.39 -0.21
CA GLY A 235 2.80 -4.06 -0.48
C GLY A 235 3.73 -5.28 -0.40
N ASP A 236 5.04 -5.02 -0.42
CA ASP A 236 6.11 -6.03 -0.50
C ASP A 236 6.04 -7.11 0.58
N SER A 237 5.60 -6.77 1.79
CA SER A 237 5.41 -7.76 2.86
C SER A 237 4.42 -8.87 2.48
N GLY A 238 3.42 -8.56 1.66
CA GLY A 238 2.48 -9.55 1.13
C GLY A 238 3.03 -10.36 -0.04
N ALA A 239 4.02 -9.85 -0.77
CA ALA A 239 4.65 -10.55 -1.88
C ALA A 239 5.30 -11.89 -1.44
N ALA A 240 5.71 -11.99 -0.16
CA ALA A 240 6.21 -13.24 0.41
C ALA A 240 5.16 -14.38 0.37
N ILE A 241 3.87 -14.05 0.57
CA ILE A 241 2.76 -15.01 0.44
C ILE A 241 2.63 -15.46 -1.02
N GLY A 242 2.72 -14.51 -1.95
CA GLY A 242 2.68 -14.81 -3.38
C GLY A 242 3.84 -15.69 -3.85
N ALA A 243 5.06 -15.41 -3.38
CA ALA A 243 6.23 -16.23 -3.67
C ALA A 243 6.09 -17.66 -3.11
N ALA A 244 5.57 -17.80 -1.89
CA ALA A 244 5.27 -19.12 -1.31
C ALA A 244 4.20 -19.86 -2.12
N TYR A 245 3.16 -19.14 -2.55
CA TYR A 245 2.10 -19.71 -3.38
C TYR A 245 2.61 -20.12 -4.77
N TYR A 246 3.50 -19.33 -5.37
CA TYR A 246 4.20 -19.70 -6.60
C TYR A 246 4.95 -21.03 -6.46
N GLY A 247 5.70 -21.19 -5.37
CA GLY A 247 6.41 -22.44 -5.07
C GLY A 247 5.46 -23.64 -4.90
N PHE A 248 4.31 -23.41 -4.25
CA PHE A 248 3.30 -24.44 -4.06
C PHE A 248 2.67 -24.91 -5.38
N ILE A 249 2.25 -23.98 -6.25
CA ILE A 249 1.64 -24.29 -7.55
C ILE A 249 2.64 -25.07 -8.42
N ASN A 250 3.87 -24.58 -8.52
CA ASN A 250 4.89 -25.20 -9.37
C ASN A 250 5.30 -26.60 -8.91
N LYS A 251 5.20 -26.89 -7.61
CA LYS A 251 5.55 -28.20 -7.06
C LYS A 251 4.43 -29.23 -7.21
N ASN A 252 3.18 -28.80 -7.14
CA ASN A 252 2.07 -29.73 -6.97
C ASN A 252 1.17 -29.86 -8.21
N ASP A 253 1.37 -29.07 -9.26
CA ASP A 253 0.46 -28.96 -10.43
C ASP A 253 -1.02 -28.75 -10.05
N LYS A 254 -1.28 -28.39 -8.79
CA LYS A 254 -2.63 -28.26 -8.24
C LYS A 254 -2.75 -26.94 -7.53
N ALA A 255 -3.76 -26.17 -7.93
CA ALA A 255 -4.20 -25.03 -7.15
C ALA A 255 -4.72 -25.49 -5.78
N ILE A 256 -4.52 -24.66 -4.75
CA ILE A 256 -5.18 -24.87 -3.45
C ILE A 256 -6.68 -24.78 -3.69
N SER A 257 -7.45 -25.81 -3.27
CA SER A 257 -8.90 -25.76 -3.39
C SER A 257 -9.46 -24.59 -2.57
N LYS A 258 -10.56 -23.97 -3.03
CA LYS A 258 -11.23 -22.88 -2.31
C LYS A 258 -11.49 -23.16 -0.82
N ASN A 259 -11.70 -24.44 -0.48
CA ASN A 259 -11.99 -24.88 0.89
C ASN A 259 -10.74 -24.93 1.80
N ASN A 260 -9.53 -24.92 1.22
CA ASN A 260 -8.29 -25.03 1.97
C ASN A 260 -7.54 -23.67 2.08
N LEU A 261 -8.05 -22.63 1.43
CA LEU A 261 -7.49 -21.28 1.57
C LEU A 261 -7.95 -20.71 2.91
N SER A 262 -7.01 -20.48 3.82
CA SER A 262 -7.30 -19.73 5.02
C SER A 262 -7.56 -18.28 4.62
N LYS A 263 -8.85 -17.90 4.57
CA LYS A 263 -9.27 -16.49 4.44
C LYS A 263 -9.06 -15.70 5.73
N ASN A 264 -8.37 -16.30 6.69
CA ASN A 264 -8.13 -15.68 7.98
C ASN A 264 -7.07 -14.56 7.82
N ILE A 265 -7.52 -13.33 7.87
CA ILE A 265 -6.66 -12.15 7.91
C ILE A 265 -6.02 -11.92 9.29
N PHE A 266 -6.35 -12.77 10.26
CA PHE A 266 -5.82 -12.77 11.61
C PHE A 266 -5.04 -14.08 11.90
N PRO A 267 -3.91 -14.33 11.18
CA PRO A 267 -3.16 -15.58 11.31
C PRO A 267 -2.26 -15.61 12.55
N GLY A 268 -1.99 -14.46 13.15
CA GLY A 268 -1.06 -14.35 14.27
C GLY A 268 -1.57 -15.05 15.52
N ILE A 269 -0.68 -15.76 16.22
CA ILE A 269 -0.97 -16.41 17.50
C ILE A 269 -0.49 -15.47 18.62
N ILE A 270 -1.39 -15.18 19.58
CA ILE A 270 -0.98 -14.52 20.82
C ILE A 270 -0.42 -15.58 21.76
N LYS A 271 0.86 -15.47 22.06
CA LYS A 271 1.37 -16.00 23.33
C LYS A 271 1.19 -14.87 24.34
N SER A 272 0.12 -14.92 25.14
CA SER A 272 -0.09 -13.97 26.21
C SER A 272 1.01 -14.16 27.26
N ASN A 273 1.89 -13.16 27.43
CA ASN A 273 2.66 -13.03 28.64
C ASN A 273 1.80 -12.20 29.59
N GLU A 274 0.91 -12.85 30.33
CA GLU A 274 -0.08 -12.21 31.21
C GLU A 274 0.59 -11.24 32.19
N GLU A 275 1.78 -11.59 32.71
CA GLU A 275 2.56 -10.76 33.60
C GLU A 275 2.96 -9.38 33.03
N PHE A 276 3.14 -9.26 31.70
CA PHE A 276 3.52 -8.00 31.08
C PHE A 276 2.35 -7.02 31.00
N TYR A 277 1.14 -7.53 30.77
CA TYR A 277 -0.04 -6.69 30.61
C TYR A 277 -0.54 -6.12 31.95
N ASP A 278 -0.39 -6.87 33.04
CA ASP A 278 -0.81 -6.44 34.37
C ASP A 278 0.10 -5.33 34.95
N LEU A 279 1.32 -5.15 34.39
CA LEU A 279 2.26 -4.12 34.83
C LEU A 279 2.07 -2.75 34.18
N VAL A 280 1.36 -2.63 33.06
CA VAL A 280 1.37 -1.43 32.21
C VAL A 280 -0.02 -0.86 31.91
N PHE A 281 -1.09 -1.66 32.00
CA PHE A 281 -2.43 -1.24 31.58
C PHE A 281 -3.52 -1.70 32.55
N ASP A 282 -4.48 -0.81 32.85
CA ASP A 282 -5.73 -1.21 33.46
C ASP A 282 -6.53 -2.08 32.48
N LYS A 283 -6.71 -3.35 32.84
CA LYS A 283 -7.34 -4.34 31.97
C LYS A 283 -8.87 -4.24 32.06
N ILE A 284 -9.52 -3.90 30.96
CA ILE A 284 -10.96 -4.12 30.78
C ILE A 284 -11.12 -5.58 30.34
N ALA A 285 -11.55 -6.46 31.25
CA ALA A 285 -11.70 -7.88 30.95
C ALA A 285 -12.75 -8.11 29.86
N GLY A 286 -12.48 -9.04 28.93
CA GLY A 286 -13.42 -9.43 27.86
C GLY A 286 -14.57 -10.26 28.40
N ASP A 287 -15.55 -9.64 29.03
CA ASP A 287 -16.86 -10.20 29.34
C ASP A 287 -17.93 -9.64 28.37
N ASN A 288 -19.17 -10.08 28.51
CA ASN A 288 -20.29 -9.62 27.65
C ASN A 288 -20.55 -8.10 27.76
N ASN A 289 -19.98 -7.42 28.76
CA ASN A 289 -20.11 -5.98 28.98
C ASN A 289 -18.89 -5.19 28.50
N SER A 290 -17.91 -5.83 27.87
CA SER A 290 -16.66 -5.16 27.45
C SER A 290 -16.90 -4.10 26.38
N ILE A 291 -17.92 -4.25 25.53
CA ILE A 291 -18.28 -3.27 24.51
C ILE A 291 -18.85 -2.01 25.14
N GLU A 292 -19.79 -2.15 26.07
CA GLU A 292 -20.38 -1.02 26.78
C GLU A 292 -19.34 -0.26 27.60
N LYS A 293 -18.48 -0.97 28.34
CA LYS A 293 -17.38 -0.35 29.10
C LYS A 293 -16.39 0.37 28.17
N THR A 294 -16.08 -0.22 27.01
CA THR A 294 -15.22 0.42 26.00
C THR A 294 -15.87 1.71 25.48
N ALA A 295 -17.16 1.68 25.16
CA ALA A 295 -17.89 2.86 24.72
C ALA A 295 -17.96 3.95 25.82
N GLU A 296 -18.17 3.55 27.07
CA GLU A 296 -18.15 4.45 28.21
C GLU A 296 -16.80 5.18 28.35
N VAL A 297 -15.70 4.44 28.34
CA VAL A 297 -14.34 5.00 28.46
C VAL A 297 -14.01 5.94 27.29
N ILE A 298 -14.40 5.58 26.05
CA ILE A 298 -14.24 6.45 24.88
C ILE A 298 -15.09 7.73 25.03
N SER A 299 -16.31 7.62 25.61
CA SER A 299 -17.17 8.78 25.84
C SER A 299 -16.60 9.76 26.88
N GLN A 300 -15.71 9.29 27.75
CA GLN A 300 -14.96 10.08 28.72
C GLN A 300 -13.66 10.67 28.13
N ASP A 301 -13.54 10.70 26.82
CA ASP A 301 -12.38 11.24 26.07
C ASP A 301 -11.05 10.53 26.42
N GLN A 302 -11.09 9.23 26.71
CA GLN A 302 -9.90 8.42 26.95
C GLN A 302 -9.49 7.64 25.68
N ILE A 303 -8.21 7.27 25.62
CA ILE A 303 -7.65 6.42 24.55
C ILE A 303 -7.63 4.98 25.06
N ILE A 304 -8.14 4.07 24.25
CA ILE A 304 -8.16 2.63 24.53
C ILE A 304 -7.27 1.88 23.54
N ALA A 305 -6.47 0.95 24.05
CA ALA A 305 -5.80 -0.05 23.26
C ALA A 305 -6.66 -1.32 23.17
N THR A 306 -7.01 -1.76 21.98
CA THR A 306 -7.70 -3.03 21.76
C THR A 306 -6.72 -4.18 21.52
N CYS A 307 -7.03 -5.32 22.09
CA CYS A 307 -6.26 -6.55 21.94
C CYS A 307 -7.21 -7.74 21.88
N PHE A 308 -7.74 -8.02 20.69
CA PHE A 308 -8.65 -9.14 20.49
C PHE A 308 -7.95 -10.32 19.84
N SER A 309 -8.22 -11.56 20.29
CA SER A 309 -7.87 -12.80 19.61
C SER A 309 -6.50 -12.75 18.86
N ASN A 310 -6.46 -13.21 17.64
CA ASN A 310 -5.24 -13.30 16.81
C ASN A 310 -4.81 -11.93 16.25
N ILE A 311 -3.51 -11.79 15.96
CA ILE A 311 -2.94 -10.56 15.39
C ILE A 311 -3.34 -10.44 13.91
N GLU A 312 -3.68 -9.21 13.47
CA GLU A 312 -3.91 -8.89 12.07
C GLU A 312 -2.64 -9.07 11.22
N THR A 313 -2.85 -9.46 9.97
CA THR A 313 -1.84 -9.38 8.92
C THR A 313 -2.03 -8.10 8.11
N GLY A 314 -0.92 -7.45 7.76
CA GLY A 314 -0.91 -6.23 6.93
C GLY A 314 -0.55 -4.97 7.72
N PRO A 315 -0.37 -3.84 7.00
CA PRO A 315 0.12 -2.58 7.57
C PRO A 315 -0.97 -1.76 8.27
N ARG A 316 -2.23 -2.18 8.22
CA ARG A 316 -3.36 -1.43 8.77
C ARG A 316 -3.90 -2.10 10.02
N ALA A 317 -4.24 -1.28 11.01
CA ALA A 317 -5.02 -1.71 12.16
C ALA A 317 -6.46 -2.05 11.72
N LEU A 318 -6.96 -3.21 12.12
CA LEU A 318 -8.29 -3.72 11.76
C LEU A 318 -9.16 -3.98 13.02
N GLY A 319 -8.81 -3.38 14.14
CA GLY A 319 -9.55 -3.47 15.39
C GLY A 319 -9.00 -4.50 16.39
N HIS A 320 -8.19 -5.47 15.95
CA HIS A 320 -7.60 -6.47 16.86
C HIS A 320 -6.41 -5.91 17.66
N ARG A 321 -5.60 -5.06 17.04
CA ARG A 321 -4.48 -4.33 17.64
C ARG A 321 -4.58 -2.87 17.24
N SER A 322 -5.43 -2.13 17.91
CA SER A 322 -5.78 -0.77 17.53
C SER A 322 -5.77 0.16 18.73
N LEU A 323 -5.46 1.42 18.49
CA LEU A 323 -5.75 2.50 19.42
C LEU A 323 -7.04 3.18 18.98
N ILE A 324 -7.99 3.32 19.89
CA ILE A 324 -9.30 3.89 19.61
C ILE A 324 -9.53 5.07 20.54
N CYS A 325 -10.05 6.18 20.02
CA CYS A 325 -10.43 7.35 20.79
C CYS A 325 -11.70 8.00 20.25
N ASN A 326 -12.20 9.00 20.96
CA ASN A 326 -13.29 9.84 20.51
C ASN A 326 -12.83 10.72 19.32
N ALA A 327 -13.38 10.47 18.13
CA ALA A 327 -13.02 11.18 16.90
C ALA A 327 -13.44 12.67 16.88
N HIS A 328 -14.33 13.11 17.78
CA HIS A 328 -14.71 14.51 17.91
C HIS A 328 -13.70 15.35 18.69
N LYS A 329 -12.69 14.72 19.30
CA LYS A 329 -11.66 15.40 20.10
C LYS A 329 -10.34 15.50 19.32
N ALA A 330 -10.15 16.63 18.66
CA ALA A 330 -8.94 16.89 17.86
C ALA A 330 -7.62 16.73 18.66
N GLU A 331 -7.65 16.97 19.94
CA GLU A 331 -6.49 16.83 20.86
C GLU A 331 -6.05 15.36 20.98
N LEU A 332 -7.01 14.41 21.08
CA LEU A 332 -6.72 12.99 21.16
C LEU A 332 -6.17 12.46 19.83
N ILE A 333 -6.66 12.98 18.71
CA ILE A 333 -6.16 12.63 17.37
C ILE A 333 -4.69 13.05 17.24
N LYS A 334 -4.32 14.24 17.77
CA LYS A 334 -2.92 14.70 17.79
C LYS A 334 -1.99 13.81 18.62
N VAL A 335 -2.50 13.19 19.67
CA VAL A 335 -1.70 12.27 20.51
C VAL A 335 -1.45 10.95 19.78
N LEU A 336 -2.39 10.51 18.93
CA LEU A 336 -2.31 9.25 18.20
C LEU A 336 -1.59 9.35 16.84
N SER A 337 -1.40 10.54 16.31
CA SER A 337 -0.74 10.81 15.02
C SER A 337 0.73 11.20 15.20
#